data_fe062a292ff09af1bef0df2e9944e582
#
_entry.id   fe062a292ff09af1bef0df2e9944e582
#
_cell.length_a   1.000
_cell.length_b   1.000
_cell.length_c   1.000
_cell.angle_alpha   90.00
_cell.angle_beta   90.00
_cell.angle_gamma   90.00
#
_symmetry.space_group_name_H-M   'P 1'
#
loop_
_entity.id
_entity.type
_entity.pdbx_description
1 polymer ?
#
loop_
_entity_poly.entity_id
_entity_poly.type
_entity_poly.pdbx_seq_one_letter_code
_entity_poly.pdbx_strand_id
1 'polypeptide(L)'
;MERRLYVLAASAFIVAAVLGSAWITGQFTTPEVDRTDGYVSELAARDQPWTRLFRTSDALAGLACAAGVALVPRVAREWQAWLALAAFGLFTFAAGLFPLDCATLSDPYCGRRAVSSAHHLHQLAGALGTAALLAAMVLLSARWRSWVSWLFTWLGLAATLLTAAALADRHGAGLAHRAQLTLFAVWLVYVAVHLLITDDPPVPPATAEALDHEGGFAGPHVVEQGAGPVVLITAELGGAWFHWGAVAGLLAGTCHVIRFDRCGLGLSPHATAPPTLYTEVARLAALAPSHPEQVTVVAHGAACWHAEAFARLHPLRVAKLVLVDPAPATERTPSAPARSAGRWLPALGGTWGATAVARLAGPAAHRLLVGVPDPYGVYRTGKVLAAAAGEWLARRDMAADLLRLREEMPFPGVPVTVISAGGPDLGHAGLAGALSATLVRLPECGHQIQLEDPGAVAEAVLGAPGVGRAG
;
A
#
# COMPACT_ATOMS: atom_id res chain seq x y z
N MET A 1 2.48 -4.37 -15.71
CA MET A 1 1.57 -4.74 -14.60
C MET A 1 0.48 -3.70 -14.36
N GLU A 2 0.75 -2.42 -14.41
CA GLU A 2 -0.26 -1.36 -14.26
C GLU A 2 -1.46 -1.55 -15.20
N ARG A 3 -1.25 -1.84 -16.49
CA ARG A 3 -2.37 -2.09 -17.42
C ARG A 3 -3.30 -3.22 -16.96
N ARG A 4 -2.77 -4.25 -16.29
CA ARG A 4 -3.60 -5.32 -15.71
C ARG A 4 -4.45 -4.81 -14.54
N LEU A 5 -3.96 -3.87 -13.74
CA LEU A 5 -4.73 -3.25 -12.66
C LEU A 5 -5.87 -2.41 -13.22
N TYR A 6 -5.65 -1.64 -14.30
CA TYR A 6 -6.74 -0.93 -15.00
C TYR A 6 -7.80 -1.88 -15.52
N VAL A 7 -7.40 -3.00 -16.14
CA VAL A 7 -8.34 -4.04 -16.60
C VAL A 7 -9.12 -4.65 -15.44
N LEU A 8 -8.45 -4.98 -14.32
CA LEU A 8 -9.11 -5.53 -13.13
C LEU A 8 -10.07 -4.52 -12.50
N ALA A 9 -9.69 -3.26 -12.37
CA ALA A 9 -10.55 -2.20 -11.85
C ALA A 9 -11.78 -1.99 -12.74
N ALA A 10 -11.58 -1.89 -14.05
CA ALA A 10 -12.67 -1.75 -15.03
C ALA A 10 -13.61 -2.96 -14.99
N SER A 11 -13.06 -4.17 -14.94
CA SER A 11 -13.86 -5.41 -14.81
C SER A 11 -14.68 -5.40 -13.53
N ALA A 12 -14.13 -4.94 -12.40
CA ALA A 12 -14.86 -4.85 -11.14
C ALA A 12 -16.03 -3.85 -11.22
N PHE A 13 -15.87 -2.69 -11.89
CA PHE A 13 -16.97 -1.75 -12.11
C PHE A 13 -18.04 -2.32 -13.03
N ILE A 14 -17.67 -3.06 -14.08
CA ILE A 14 -18.65 -3.75 -14.94
C ILE A 14 -19.42 -4.79 -14.14
N VAL A 15 -18.73 -5.60 -13.33
CA VAL A 15 -19.38 -6.58 -12.43
C VAL A 15 -20.32 -5.89 -11.45
N ALA A 16 -19.92 -4.76 -10.86
CA ALA A 16 -20.77 -3.97 -9.98
C ALA A 16 -22.03 -3.48 -10.70
N ALA A 17 -21.91 -2.98 -11.93
CA ALA A 17 -23.03 -2.54 -12.75
C ALA A 17 -24.00 -3.71 -13.08
N VAL A 18 -23.47 -4.87 -13.45
CA VAL A 18 -24.27 -6.07 -13.79
C VAL A 18 -25.01 -6.58 -12.54
N LEU A 19 -24.31 -6.74 -11.41
CA LEU A 19 -24.91 -7.19 -10.16
C LEU A 19 -25.95 -6.19 -9.64
N GLY A 20 -25.66 -4.89 -9.68
CA GLY A 20 -26.60 -3.84 -9.29
C GLY A 20 -27.82 -3.74 -10.22
N SER A 21 -27.79 -4.42 -11.37
CA SER A 21 -28.91 -4.52 -12.32
C SER A 21 -29.75 -5.80 -12.15
N ALA A 22 -29.50 -6.60 -11.10
CA ALA A 22 -30.26 -7.84 -10.84
C ALA A 22 -31.78 -7.61 -10.70
N TRP A 23 -32.20 -6.39 -10.35
CA TRP A 23 -33.59 -5.99 -10.29
C TRP A 23 -34.34 -6.20 -11.63
N ILE A 24 -33.65 -6.23 -12.77
CA ILE A 24 -34.24 -6.51 -14.07
C ILE A 24 -34.88 -7.90 -14.07
N THR A 25 -34.23 -8.91 -13.48
CA THR A 25 -34.82 -10.25 -13.31
C THR A 25 -35.97 -10.24 -12.31
N GLY A 26 -35.89 -9.40 -11.28
CA GLY A 26 -36.92 -9.22 -10.26
C GLY A 26 -38.28 -8.82 -10.81
N GLN A 27 -38.32 -8.10 -11.92
CA GLN A 27 -39.55 -7.72 -12.59
C GLN A 27 -40.37 -8.94 -13.08
N PHE A 28 -39.69 -10.06 -13.31
CA PHE A 28 -40.32 -11.29 -13.80
C PHE A 28 -40.51 -12.34 -12.71
N THR A 29 -39.68 -12.31 -11.66
CA THR A 29 -39.66 -13.31 -10.59
C THR A 29 -40.45 -12.91 -9.35
N THR A 30 -40.76 -11.61 -9.18
CA THR A 30 -41.42 -11.05 -7.99
C THR A 30 -42.56 -10.12 -8.44
N PRO A 31 -43.66 -10.67 -8.97
CA PRO A 31 -44.79 -9.87 -9.50
C PRO A 31 -45.55 -9.09 -8.40
N GLU A 32 -45.39 -9.45 -7.14
CA GLU A 32 -45.99 -8.79 -5.98
C GLU A 32 -45.44 -7.37 -5.72
N VAL A 33 -44.24 -7.09 -6.22
CA VAL A 33 -43.68 -5.73 -6.16
C VAL A 33 -44.17 -4.95 -7.37
N ASP A 34 -44.94 -3.89 -7.13
CA ASP A 34 -45.49 -3.04 -8.19
C ASP A 34 -44.37 -2.43 -9.03
N ARG A 35 -44.46 -2.53 -10.36
CA ARG A 35 -43.43 -2.04 -11.27
C ARG A 35 -43.45 -0.52 -11.43
N THR A 36 -44.63 0.09 -11.24
CA THR A 36 -44.85 1.52 -11.42
C THR A 36 -44.56 2.29 -10.15
N ASP A 37 -45.09 1.84 -9.03
CA ASP A 37 -45.05 2.55 -7.76
C ASP A 37 -44.03 1.95 -6.76
N GLY A 38 -43.86 0.62 -6.76
CA GLY A 38 -42.91 -0.06 -5.88
C GLY A 38 -41.43 0.18 -6.26
N TYR A 39 -40.64 0.72 -5.35
CA TYR A 39 -39.23 0.96 -5.64
C TYR A 39 -38.36 -0.31 -5.56
N VAL A 40 -37.23 -0.30 -6.26
CA VAL A 40 -36.44 -1.52 -6.54
C VAL A 40 -35.99 -2.26 -5.27
N SER A 41 -35.64 -1.55 -4.19
CA SER A 41 -35.17 -2.18 -2.96
C SER A 41 -36.26 -3.02 -2.27
N GLU A 42 -37.54 -2.88 -2.63
CA GLU A 42 -38.61 -3.73 -2.13
C GLU A 42 -38.43 -5.20 -2.53
N LEU A 43 -37.75 -5.48 -3.66
CA LEU A 43 -37.36 -6.84 -4.07
C LEU A 43 -36.47 -7.54 -3.03
N ALA A 44 -35.72 -6.74 -2.24
CA ALA A 44 -34.80 -7.20 -1.19
C ALA A 44 -35.47 -7.25 0.19
N ALA A 45 -36.80 -6.97 0.30
CA ALA A 45 -37.51 -7.02 1.57
C ALA A 45 -37.68 -8.45 2.07
N ARG A 46 -37.76 -8.62 3.42
CA ARG A 46 -37.82 -9.95 4.07
C ARG A 46 -39.03 -10.77 3.70
N ASP A 47 -40.12 -10.12 3.34
CA ASP A 47 -41.39 -10.71 2.95
C ASP A 47 -41.41 -11.18 1.48
N GLN A 48 -40.36 -10.89 0.71
CA GLN A 48 -40.25 -11.26 -0.69
C GLN A 48 -39.58 -12.62 -0.90
N PRO A 49 -40.03 -13.46 -1.87
CA PRO A 49 -39.55 -14.83 -2.05
C PRO A 49 -38.05 -14.88 -2.43
N TRP A 50 -37.54 -13.89 -3.15
CA TRP A 50 -36.17 -13.83 -3.65
C TRP A 50 -35.25 -12.85 -2.87
N THR A 51 -35.65 -12.46 -1.66
CA THR A 51 -34.94 -11.49 -0.85
C THR A 51 -33.41 -11.78 -0.71
N ARG A 52 -33.05 -13.05 -0.54
CA ARG A 52 -31.62 -13.44 -0.42
C ARG A 52 -30.84 -13.16 -1.72
N LEU A 53 -31.45 -13.44 -2.87
CA LEU A 53 -30.80 -13.20 -4.17
C LEU A 53 -30.49 -11.71 -4.37
N PHE A 54 -31.49 -10.84 -4.19
CA PHE A 54 -31.32 -9.40 -4.40
C PHE A 54 -30.36 -8.78 -3.39
N ARG A 55 -30.47 -9.15 -2.11
CA ARG A 55 -29.55 -8.69 -1.07
C ARG A 55 -28.11 -9.11 -1.30
N THR A 56 -27.87 -10.37 -1.68
CA THR A 56 -26.52 -10.84 -1.99
C THR A 56 -25.97 -10.15 -3.24
N SER A 57 -26.82 -9.91 -4.26
CA SER A 57 -26.43 -9.18 -5.46
C SER A 57 -26.01 -7.75 -5.15
N ASP A 58 -26.79 -7.02 -4.32
CA ASP A 58 -26.46 -5.66 -3.88
C ASP A 58 -25.16 -5.64 -3.07
N ALA A 59 -24.99 -6.57 -2.13
CA ALA A 59 -23.77 -6.67 -1.33
C ALA A 59 -22.54 -6.93 -2.20
N LEU A 60 -22.62 -7.87 -3.15
CA LEU A 60 -21.55 -8.17 -4.07
C LEU A 60 -21.28 -7.03 -5.06
N ALA A 61 -22.33 -6.31 -5.51
CA ALA A 61 -22.17 -5.11 -6.33
C ALA A 61 -21.39 -4.03 -5.59
N GLY A 62 -21.73 -3.79 -4.33
CA GLY A 62 -21.02 -2.85 -3.46
C GLY A 62 -19.55 -3.23 -3.24
N LEU A 63 -19.28 -4.50 -2.94
CA LEU A 63 -17.90 -5.00 -2.79
C LEU A 63 -17.12 -4.91 -4.11
N ALA A 64 -17.71 -5.25 -5.25
CA ALA A 64 -17.07 -5.14 -6.55
C ALA A 64 -16.72 -3.69 -6.88
N CYS A 65 -17.62 -2.73 -6.60
CA CYS A 65 -17.37 -1.32 -6.77
C CYS A 65 -16.19 -0.83 -5.88
N ALA A 66 -16.20 -1.17 -4.59
CA ALA A 66 -15.13 -0.82 -3.65
C ALA A 66 -13.79 -1.45 -4.06
N ALA A 67 -13.78 -2.70 -4.50
CA ALA A 67 -12.61 -3.38 -5.02
C ALA A 67 -12.09 -2.71 -6.31
N GLY A 68 -12.99 -2.31 -7.22
CA GLY A 68 -12.65 -1.55 -8.41
C GLY A 68 -11.90 -0.27 -8.05
N VAL A 69 -12.42 0.52 -7.12
CA VAL A 69 -11.75 1.74 -6.62
C VAL A 69 -10.40 1.42 -5.99
N ALA A 70 -10.32 0.38 -5.15
CA ALA A 70 -9.07 0.01 -4.48
C ALA A 70 -7.95 -0.32 -5.48
N LEU A 71 -8.29 -0.84 -6.65
CA LEU A 71 -7.36 -1.24 -7.71
C LEU A 71 -7.00 -0.11 -8.68
N VAL A 72 -7.69 1.05 -8.66
CA VAL A 72 -7.38 2.18 -9.57
C VAL A 72 -5.96 2.67 -9.31
N PRO A 73 -5.06 2.67 -10.33
CA PRO A 73 -3.70 3.21 -10.21
C PRO A 73 -3.67 4.73 -10.30
N ARG A 74 -2.57 5.37 -9.82
CA ARG A 74 -2.21 6.80 -10.05
C ARG A 74 -3.21 7.86 -9.55
N VAL A 75 -3.74 7.72 -8.37
CA VAL A 75 -4.90 8.44 -7.85
C VAL A 75 -4.61 9.80 -7.18
N ALA A 76 -3.39 10.28 -7.16
CA ALA A 76 -3.01 11.44 -6.32
C ALA A 76 -3.88 12.71 -6.54
N ARG A 77 -4.40 12.93 -7.76
CA ARG A 77 -5.21 14.12 -8.11
C ARG A 77 -6.73 13.93 -7.98
N GLU A 78 -7.20 12.70 -7.87
CA GLU A 78 -8.63 12.33 -7.91
C GLU A 78 -9.11 11.60 -6.66
N TRP A 79 -8.29 11.61 -5.60
CA TRP A 79 -8.54 10.79 -4.41
C TRP A 79 -9.93 11.02 -3.78
N GLN A 80 -10.44 12.25 -3.82
CA GLN A 80 -11.75 12.60 -3.27
C GLN A 80 -12.90 11.97 -4.08
N ALA A 81 -12.77 11.96 -5.41
CA ALA A 81 -13.75 11.34 -6.29
C ALA A 81 -13.81 9.81 -6.08
N TRP A 82 -12.64 9.19 -6.01
CA TRP A 82 -12.54 7.77 -5.74
C TRP A 82 -12.99 7.41 -4.32
N LEU A 83 -12.75 8.28 -3.33
CA LEU A 83 -13.28 8.11 -1.97
C LEU A 83 -14.82 8.13 -1.98
N ALA A 84 -15.42 9.06 -2.71
CA ALA A 84 -16.87 9.13 -2.84
C ALA A 84 -17.43 7.86 -3.52
N LEU A 85 -16.76 7.35 -4.56
CA LEU A 85 -17.17 6.12 -5.24
C LEU A 85 -16.96 4.87 -4.36
N ALA A 86 -15.90 4.84 -3.54
CA ALA A 86 -15.69 3.79 -2.54
C ALA A 86 -16.79 3.82 -1.47
N ALA A 87 -17.17 5.02 -1.01
CA ALA A 87 -18.27 5.19 -0.06
C ALA A 87 -19.61 4.70 -0.66
N PHE A 88 -19.90 4.99 -1.94
CA PHE A 88 -21.04 4.40 -2.64
C PHE A 88 -21.01 2.86 -2.58
N GLY A 89 -19.87 2.24 -2.92
CA GLY A 89 -19.72 0.78 -2.85
C GLY A 89 -19.96 0.24 -1.44
N LEU A 90 -19.41 0.88 -0.40
CA LEU A 90 -19.59 0.46 0.98
C LEU A 90 -21.04 0.64 1.48
N PHE A 91 -21.71 1.73 1.10
CA PHE A 91 -23.12 1.93 1.44
C PHE A 91 -24.03 0.96 0.70
N THR A 92 -23.75 0.63 -0.56
CA THR A 92 -24.47 -0.41 -1.32
C THR A 92 -24.28 -1.78 -0.69
N PHE A 93 -23.06 -2.11 -0.25
CA PHE A 93 -22.78 -3.32 0.52
C PHE A 93 -23.59 -3.36 1.82
N ALA A 94 -23.61 -2.26 2.58
CA ALA A 94 -24.36 -2.16 3.81
C ALA A 94 -25.87 -2.32 3.58
N ALA A 95 -26.44 -1.71 2.51
CA ALA A 95 -27.84 -1.90 2.14
C ALA A 95 -28.16 -3.37 1.86
N GLY A 96 -27.27 -4.11 1.20
CA GLY A 96 -27.43 -5.56 1.02
C GLY A 96 -27.41 -6.37 2.32
N LEU A 97 -26.68 -5.91 3.35
CA LEU A 97 -26.63 -6.58 4.67
C LEU A 97 -27.88 -6.32 5.50
N PHE A 98 -28.41 -5.10 5.49
CA PHE A 98 -29.58 -4.71 6.28
C PHE A 98 -30.85 -4.83 5.43
N PRO A 99 -31.76 -5.79 5.72
CA PRO A 99 -32.97 -5.97 4.96
C PRO A 99 -34.05 -4.95 5.29
N LEU A 100 -34.89 -4.62 4.29
CA LEU A 100 -36.21 -4.06 4.56
C LEU A 100 -37.11 -5.12 5.19
N ASP A 101 -37.98 -4.72 6.09
CA ASP A 101 -38.89 -5.64 6.77
C ASP A 101 -40.05 -6.06 5.82
N CYS A 102 -40.52 -5.13 5.00
CA CYS A 102 -41.61 -5.32 4.06
C CYS A 102 -41.56 -4.32 2.89
N ALA A 103 -42.30 -4.56 1.83
CA ALA A 103 -42.43 -3.69 0.64
C ALA A 103 -43.34 -2.49 0.95
N THR A 104 -42.79 -1.34 1.27
CA THR A 104 -43.52 -0.19 1.85
C THR A 104 -44.50 0.50 0.91
N LEU A 105 -44.28 0.44 -0.41
CA LEU A 105 -45.16 1.02 -1.41
C LEU A 105 -46.06 -0.04 -2.05
N SER A 106 -45.59 -1.28 -2.17
CA SER A 106 -46.30 -2.38 -2.80
C SER A 106 -47.23 -3.11 -1.82
N ASP A 107 -46.92 -3.16 -0.51
CA ASP A 107 -47.79 -3.78 0.51
C ASP A 107 -48.52 -2.70 1.35
N PRO A 108 -49.84 -2.56 1.23
CA PRO A 108 -50.63 -1.60 2.00
C PRO A 108 -50.61 -1.85 3.52
N TYR A 109 -50.26 -3.04 3.97
CA TYR A 109 -50.20 -3.41 5.38
C TYR A 109 -48.83 -3.13 6.01
N CYS A 110 -47.81 -2.92 5.21
CA CYS A 110 -46.45 -2.62 5.69
C CYS A 110 -46.40 -1.36 6.60
N GLY A 111 -47.09 -0.29 6.19
CA GLY A 111 -47.12 0.97 6.93
C GLY A 111 -47.86 0.90 8.29
N ARG A 112 -48.51 -0.22 8.63
CA ARG A 112 -49.18 -0.44 9.92
C ARG A 112 -48.32 -1.23 10.91
N ARG A 113 -47.13 -1.70 10.50
CA ARG A 113 -46.22 -2.47 11.34
C ARG A 113 -45.09 -1.57 11.81
N ALA A 114 -44.59 -1.82 13.04
CA ALA A 114 -43.36 -1.22 13.51
C ALA A 114 -42.18 -1.80 12.69
N VAL A 115 -41.38 -0.93 12.09
CA VAL A 115 -40.21 -1.33 11.32
C VAL A 115 -38.97 -1.46 12.21
N SER A 116 -38.09 -2.37 11.85
CA SER A 116 -36.87 -2.64 12.60
C SER A 116 -35.77 -1.58 12.34
N SER A 117 -34.75 -1.56 13.21
CA SER A 117 -33.55 -0.74 12.98
C SER A 117 -32.85 -1.09 11.66
N ALA A 118 -32.89 -2.37 11.23
CA ALA A 118 -32.33 -2.81 9.97
C ALA A 118 -33.01 -2.14 8.77
N HIS A 119 -34.34 -1.96 8.81
CA HIS A 119 -35.09 -1.25 7.80
C HIS A 119 -34.60 0.20 7.64
N HIS A 120 -34.45 0.92 8.75
CA HIS A 120 -33.95 2.31 8.74
C HIS A 120 -32.49 2.38 8.26
N LEU A 121 -31.65 1.44 8.68
CA LEU A 121 -30.26 1.36 8.22
C LEU A 121 -30.16 1.10 6.72
N HIS A 122 -31.03 0.25 6.15
CA HIS A 122 -31.10 0.05 4.72
C HIS A 122 -31.43 1.36 3.97
N GLN A 123 -32.48 2.06 4.41
CA GLN A 123 -32.90 3.33 3.81
C GLN A 123 -31.80 4.39 3.90
N LEU A 124 -31.16 4.54 5.06
CA LEU A 124 -30.07 5.46 5.28
C LEU A 124 -28.87 5.11 4.38
N ALA A 125 -28.49 3.83 4.29
CA ALA A 125 -27.41 3.36 3.43
C ALA A 125 -27.72 3.66 1.96
N GLY A 126 -28.93 3.42 1.49
CA GLY A 126 -29.37 3.75 0.13
C GLY A 126 -29.27 5.25 -0.17
N ALA A 127 -29.75 6.09 0.74
CA ALA A 127 -29.68 7.54 0.59
C ALA A 127 -28.24 8.07 0.58
N LEU A 128 -27.40 7.62 1.52
CA LEU A 128 -25.98 8.00 1.59
C LEU A 128 -25.20 7.46 0.39
N GLY A 129 -25.51 6.24 -0.07
CA GLY A 129 -24.93 5.65 -1.28
C GLY A 129 -25.25 6.51 -2.51
N THR A 130 -26.50 6.88 -2.70
CA THR A 130 -26.92 7.76 -3.81
C THR A 130 -26.18 9.12 -3.76
N ALA A 131 -26.12 9.75 -2.59
CA ALA A 131 -25.40 11.01 -2.42
C ALA A 131 -23.90 10.86 -2.71
N ALA A 132 -23.28 9.79 -2.24
CA ALA A 132 -21.88 9.49 -2.50
C ALA A 132 -21.60 9.28 -4.00
N LEU A 133 -22.50 8.55 -4.71
CA LEU A 133 -22.35 8.34 -6.14
C LEU A 133 -22.50 9.65 -6.93
N LEU A 134 -23.47 10.48 -6.63
CA LEU A 134 -23.62 11.81 -7.24
C LEU A 134 -22.39 12.69 -6.98
N ALA A 135 -21.84 12.66 -5.77
CA ALA A 135 -20.60 13.37 -5.46
C ALA A 135 -19.42 12.85 -6.30
N ALA A 136 -19.29 11.52 -6.47
CA ALA A 136 -18.28 10.95 -7.35
C ALA A 136 -18.47 11.38 -8.80
N MET A 137 -19.71 11.38 -9.31
CA MET A 137 -20.04 11.84 -10.67
C MET A 137 -19.63 13.29 -10.89
N VAL A 138 -19.96 14.20 -9.97
CA VAL A 138 -19.56 15.61 -10.04
C VAL A 138 -18.04 15.76 -10.05
N LEU A 139 -17.36 15.13 -9.08
CA LEU A 139 -15.92 15.27 -8.90
C LEU A 139 -15.13 14.70 -10.09
N LEU A 140 -15.53 13.52 -10.62
CA LEU A 140 -14.90 12.93 -11.80
C LEU A 140 -15.19 13.76 -13.06
N SER A 141 -16.42 14.26 -13.23
CA SER A 141 -16.78 15.11 -14.37
C SER A 141 -15.98 16.41 -14.41
N ALA A 142 -15.82 17.05 -13.25
CA ALA A 142 -14.99 18.23 -13.11
C ALA A 142 -13.52 17.95 -13.43
N ARG A 143 -13.04 16.76 -13.05
CA ARG A 143 -11.64 16.36 -13.25
C ARG A 143 -11.35 15.95 -14.69
N TRP A 144 -12.20 15.11 -15.27
CA TRP A 144 -12.02 14.60 -16.63
C TRP A 144 -12.37 15.64 -17.70
N ARG A 145 -13.06 16.72 -17.30
CA ARG A 145 -13.50 17.81 -18.20
C ARG A 145 -14.26 17.27 -19.44
N SER A 146 -14.94 16.15 -19.29
CA SER A 146 -15.70 15.46 -20.32
C SER A 146 -17.16 15.92 -20.31
N TRP A 147 -17.65 16.40 -21.46
CA TRP A 147 -19.06 16.75 -21.60
C TRP A 147 -19.98 15.53 -21.42
N VAL A 148 -19.53 14.35 -21.83
CA VAL A 148 -20.27 13.09 -21.63
C VAL A 148 -20.43 12.78 -20.14
N SER A 149 -19.37 12.95 -19.36
CA SER A 149 -19.43 12.74 -17.91
C SER A 149 -20.37 13.74 -17.24
N TRP A 150 -20.36 15.01 -17.67
CA TRP A 150 -21.32 16.02 -17.18
C TRP A 150 -22.76 15.71 -17.58
N LEU A 151 -22.99 15.18 -18.77
CA LEU A 151 -24.32 14.73 -19.19
C LEU A 151 -24.86 13.65 -18.24
N PHE A 152 -24.07 12.61 -17.96
CA PHE A 152 -24.46 11.58 -16.96
C PHE A 152 -24.72 12.19 -15.58
N THR A 153 -23.93 13.14 -15.15
CA THR A 153 -24.10 13.80 -13.84
C THR A 153 -25.43 14.54 -13.77
N TRP A 154 -25.78 15.32 -14.78
CA TRP A 154 -27.05 16.06 -14.82
C TRP A 154 -28.25 15.13 -14.94
N LEU A 155 -28.15 14.08 -15.78
CA LEU A 155 -29.20 13.07 -15.89
C LEU A 155 -29.39 12.28 -14.58
N GLY A 156 -28.29 11.90 -13.92
CA GLY A 156 -28.31 11.21 -12.63
C GLY A 156 -28.93 12.08 -11.53
N LEU A 157 -28.59 13.38 -11.47
CA LEU A 157 -29.20 14.31 -10.55
C LEU A 157 -30.70 14.47 -10.81
N ALA A 158 -31.09 14.67 -12.07
CA ALA A 158 -32.50 14.82 -12.45
C ALA A 158 -33.30 13.53 -12.12
N ALA A 159 -32.76 12.36 -12.42
CA ALA A 159 -33.39 11.08 -12.06
C ALA A 159 -33.52 10.90 -10.56
N THR A 160 -32.52 11.31 -9.77
CA THR A 160 -32.57 11.27 -8.31
C THR A 160 -33.64 12.21 -7.74
N LEU A 161 -33.74 13.43 -8.26
CA LEU A 161 -34.79 14.38 -7.84
C LEU A 161 -36.17 13.88 -8.23
N LEU A 162 -36.32 13.31 -9.42
CA LEU A 162 -37.55 12.68 -9.87
C LEU A 162 -37.96 11.50 -8.99
N THR A 163 -37.01 10.64 -8.63
CA THR A 163 -37.25 9.51 -7.71
C THR A 163 -37.69 10.02 -6.34
N ALA A 164 -37.02 11.05 -5.81
CA ALA A 164 -37.37 11.63 -4.50
C ALA A 164 -38.78 12.27 -4.52
N ALA A 165 -39.14 12.98 -5.59
CA ALA A 165 -40.47 13.55 -5.76
C ALA A 165 -41.53 12.47 -5.88
N ALA A 166 -41.29 11.41 -6.69
CA ALA A 166 -42.20 10.29 -6.87
C ALA A 166 -42.39 9.47 -5.58
N LEU A 167 -41.35 9.33 -4.76
CA LEU A 167 -41.44 8.71 -3.43
C LEU A 167 -42.31 9.54 -2.47
N ALA A 168 -42.21 10.87 -2.51
CA ALA A 168 -43.01 11.75 -1.70
C ALA A 168 -44.52 11.72 -2.12
N ASP A 169 -44.77 11.67 -3.41
CA ASP A 169 -46.11 11.62 -3.98
C ASP A 169 -46.70 10.18 -4.01
N ARG A 170 -45.87 9.18 -3.75
CA ARG A 170 -46.20 7.74 -3.80
C ARG A 170 -46.70 7.21 -5.14
N HIS A 171 -46.46 7.95 -6.23
CA HIS A 171 -46.80 7.57 -7.59
C HIS A 171 -45.62 7.61 -8.54
N GLY A 172 -45.41 6.57 -9.35
CA GLY A 172 -44.33 6.47 -10.31
C GLY A 172 -42.95 6.22 -9.73
N ALA A 173 -42.83 6.02 -8.42
CA ALA A 173 -41.58 5.83 -7.73
C ALA A 173 -40.76 4.65 -8.27
N GLY A 174 -41.46 3.56 -8.62
CA GLY A 174 -40.82 2.38 -9.19
C GLY A 174 -40.16 2.64 -10.54
N LEU A 175 -40.82 3.36 -11.43
CA LEU A 175 -40.29 3.71 -12.76
C LEU A 175 -39.11 4.69 -12.63
N ALA A 176 -39.27 5.73 -11.81
CA ALA A 176 -38.25 6.74 -11.59
C ALA A 176 -36.95 6.09 -11.01
N HIS A 177 -37.09 5.23 -10.01
CA HIS A 177 -35.97 4.56 -9.38
C HIS A 177 -35.27 3.58 -10.33
N ARG A 178 -36.01 2.82 -11.17
CA ARG A 178 -35.43 1.95 -12.20
C ARG A 178 -34.64 2.73 -13.25
N ALA A 179 -35.15 3.87 -13.69
CA ALA A 179 -34.43 4.76 -14.60
C ALA A 179 -33.15 5.31 -13.96
N GLN A 180 -33.21 5.71 -12.69
CA GLN A 180 -32.06 6.17 -11.93
C GLN A 180 -30.97 5.09 -11.82
N LEU A 181 -31.32 3.87 -11.40
CA LEU A 181 -30.38 2.77 -11.28
C LEU A 181 -29.78 2.35 -12.62
N THR A 182 -30.55 2.41 -13.71
CA THR A 182 -30.04 2.17 -15.07
C THR A 182 -28.97 3.20 -15.43
N LEU A 183 -29.24 4.49 -15.19
CA LEU A 183 -28.25 5.55 -15.43
C LEU A 183 -26.97 5.35 -14.60
N PHE A 184 -27.09 4.95 -13.37
CA PHE A 184 -25.96 4.68 -12.49
C PHE A 184 -25.13 3.47 -12.97
N ALA A 185 -25.79 2.38 -13.38
CA ALA A 185 -25.12 1.21 -13.93
C ALA A 185 -24.37 1.56 -15.24
N VAL A 186 -25.02 2.29 -16.16
CA VAL A 186 -24.39 2.73 -17.41
C VAL A 186 -23.21 3.68 -17.13
N TRP A 187 -23.34 4.56 -16.13
CA TRP A 187 -22.23 5.42 -15.75
C TRP A 187 -21.04 4.64 -15.17
N LEU A 188 -21.26 3.59 -14.36
CA LEU A 188 -20.18 2.70 -13.90
C LEU A 188 -19.47 2.01 -15.07
N VAL A 189 -20.21 1.59 -16.09
CA VAL A 189 -19.61 1.06 -17.33
C VAL A 189 -18.81 2.15 -18.06
N TYR A 190 -19.34 3.38 -18.11
CA TYR A 190 -18.59 4.52 -18.67
C TYR A 190 -17.28 4.76 -17.93
N VAL A 191 -17.29 4.72 -16.59
CA VAL A 191 -16.05 4.81 -15.76
C VAL A 191 -15.07 3.69 -16.15
N ALA A 192 -15.55 2.45 -16.27
CA ALA A 192 -14.73 1.32 -16.66
C ALA A 192 -14.08 1.53 -18.04
N VAL A 193 -14.86 1.97 -19.02
CA VAL A 193 -14.39 2.24 -20.39
C VAL A 193 -13.40 3.42 -20.39
N HIS A 194 -13.68 4.48 -19.64
CA HIS A 194 -12.79 5.64 -19.51
C HIS A 194 -11.43 5.23 -18.97
N LEU A 195 -11.37 4.39 -17.93
CA LEU A 195 -10.12 3.86 -17.38
C LEU A 195 -9.30 3.04 -18.37
N LEU A 196 -9.96 2.36 -19.33
CA LEU A 196 -9.28 1.53 -20.33
C LEU A 196 -8.77 2.32 -21.53
N ILE A 197 -9.42 3.44 -21.87
CA ILE A 197 -9.11 4.23 -23.07
C ILE A 197 -8.14 5.38 -22.74
N THR A 198 -8.22 5.94 -21.53
CA THR A 198 -7.39 7.08 -21.16
C THR A 198 -6.03 6.56 -20.69
N ASP A 199 -5.11 6.36 -21.64
CA ASP A 199 -3.68 6.27 -21.35
C ASP A 199 -3.20 7.70 -20.97
N ASP A 200 -3.38 8.08 -19.71
CA ASP A 200 -2.71 9.29 -19.22
C ASP A 200 -1.20 9.07 -19.29
N PRO A 201 -0.46 9.95 -19.97
CA PRO A 201 1.00 9.88 -19.94
C PRO A 201 1.47 9.89 -18.49
N PRO A 202 2.58 9.21 -18.17
CA PRO A 202 3.11 9.20 -16.81
C PRO A 202 3.19 10.65 -16.32
N VAL A 203 2.45 10.96 -15.23
CA VAL A 203 2.55 12.26 -14.58
C VAL A 203 4.02 12.42 -14.19
N PRO A 204 4.73 13.44 -14.70
CA PRO A 204 6.07 13.71 -14.24
C PRO A 204 6.00 13.80 -12.72
N PRO A 205 6.95 13.25 -11.96
CA PRO A 205 6.97 13.42 -10.52
C PRO A 205 6.80 14.91 -10.26
N ALA A 206 5.83 15.25 -9.40
CA ALA A 206 5.59 16.63 -9.01
C ALA A 206 6.95 17.20 -8.62
N THR A 207 7.36 18.22 -9.33
CA THR A 207 8.58 18.97 -9.19
C THR A 207 9.05 19.06 -7.73
N ALA A 208 9.82 18.10 -7.28
CA ALA A 208 11.04 18.42 -6.60
C ALA A 208 11.92 18.99 -7.71
N GLU A 209 12.41 20.20 -7.56
CA GLU A 209 13.38 20.76 -8.46
C GLU A 209 14.46 19.72 -8.70
N ALA A 210 14.34 19.05 -9.83
CA ALA A 210 15.30 18.08 -10.28
C ALA A 210 16.51 18.93 -10.64
N LEU A 211 17.53 18.80 -9.84
CA LEU A 211 18.86 19.16 -10.25
C LEU A 211 19.12 18.46 -11.57
N ASP A 212 19.25 19.27 -12.61
CA ASP A 212 19.64 18.87 -13.95
C ASP A 212 20.85 17.92 -13.90
N HIS A 213 20.58 16.67 -14.18
CA HIS A 213 21.59 15.81 -14.75
C HIS A 213 20.95 15.11 -15.94
N GLU A 214 21.42 15.48 -17.09
CA GLU A 214 21.05 14.94 -18.38
C GLU A 214 21.05 13.40 -18.37
N GLY A 215 19.94 12.84 -18.75
CA GLY A 215 19.83 11.45 -19.19
C GLY A 215 19.60 10.43 -18.09
N GLY A 216 18.38 10.16 -17.67
CA GLY A 216 18.19 8.86 -17.13
C GLY A 216 17.31 8.75 -15.90
N PHE A 217 17.29 7.67 -15.42
CA PHE A 217 16.57 7.14 -14.28
C PHE A 217 16.78 7.98 -13.03
N ALA A 218 15.72 8.46 -12.41
CA ALA A 218 15.79 9.07 -11.10
C ALA A 218 16.47 8.06 -10.14
N GLY A 219 17.68 8.40 -9.68
CA GLY A 219 18.45 7.59 -8.75
C GLY A 219 17.76 7.41 -7.40
N PRO A 220 18.28 6.57 -6.51
CA PRO A 220 17.78 6.46 -5.16
C PRO A 220 17.91 7.81 -4.43
N HIS A 221 17.01 8.07 -3.48
CA HIS A 221 17.18 9.19 -2.57
C HIS A 221 18.40 8.95 -1.68
N VAL A 222 19.35 9.85 -1.74
CA VAL A 222 20.64 9.78 -1.03
C VAL A 222 20.83 11.04 -0.20
N VAL A 223 21.30 10.88 1.03
CA VAL A 223 21.68 11.99 1.92
C VAL A 223 23.11 11.80 2.35
N GLU A 224 23.96 12.76 1.99
CA GLU A 224 25.37 12.77 2.26
C GLU A 224 25.71 13.87 3.26
N GLN A 225 26.63 13.61 4.17
CA GLN A 225 27.12 14.61 5.11
C GLN A 225 28.52 14.29 5.63
N GLY A 226 29.28 15.33 5.96
CA GLY A 226 30.67 15.21 6.44
C GLY A 226 31.66 15.03 5.31
N ALA A 227 32.92 14.81 5.70
CA ALA A 227 34.05 14.57 4.79
C ALA A 227 35.05 13.60 5.45
N GLY A 228 35.78 12.83 4.64
CA GLY A 228 36.74 11.84 5.11
C GLY A 228 36.45 10.43 4.57
N PRO A 229 36.89 9.38 5.28
CA PRO A 229 36.60 8.01 4.88
C PRO A 229 35.09 7.75 4.72
N VAL A 230 34.73 7.03 3.67
CA VAL A 230 33.31 6.83 3.32
C VAL A 230 32.66 5.78 4.23
N VAL A 231 31.50 6.14 4.78
CA VAL A 231 30.62 5.26 5.55
C VAL A 231 29.28 5.17 4.85
N LEU A 232 28.93 3.98 4.34
CA LEU A 232 27.67 3.72 3.66
C LEU A 232 26.70 2.98 4.60
N ILE A 233 25.53 3.55 4.84
CA ILE A 233 24.56 3.05 5.81
C ILE A 233 23.32 2.51 5.07
N THR A 234 22.98 1.26 5.33
CA THR A 234 21.76 0.62 4.82
C THR A 234 20.81 0.22 5.98
N ALA A 235 19.58 0.71 5.92
CA ALA A 235 18.57 0.50 6.95
C ALA A 235 17.97 -0.93 6.90
N GLU A 236 17.31 -1.34 7.97
CA GLU A 236 16.47 -2.55 8.08
C GLU A 236 15.42 -2.63 6.97
N LEU A 237 14.82 -3.82 6.75
CA LEU A 237 13.69 -3.97 5.82
C LEU A 237 12.56 -2.99 6.17
N GLY A 238 12.10 -2.26 5.16
CA GLY A 238 11.11 -1.19 5.34
C GLY A 238 11.64 0.08 6.01
N GLY A 239 12.91 0.12 6.43
CA GLY A 239 13.52 1.28 7.09
C GLY A 239 13.87 2.41 6.12
N ALA A 240 14.06 3.62 6.68
CA ALA A 240 14.36 4.84 5.94
C ALA A 240 15.62 5.53 6.46
N TRP A 241 16.20 6.40 5.62
CA TRP A 241 17.47 7.12 5.91
C TRP A 241 17.46 7.90 7.22
N PHE A 242 16.31 8.45 7.61
CA PHE A 242 16.22 9.33 8.79
C PHE A 242 16.34 8.60 10.12
N HIS A 243 16.12 7.27 10.15
CA HIS A 243 16.38 6.46 11.35
C HIS A 243 17.86 6.49 11.77
N TRP A 244 18.72 6.91 10.87
CA TRP A 244 20.17 6.96 11.05
C TRP A 244 20.71 8.38 11.28
N GLY A 245 19.81 9.34 11.51
CA GLY A 245 20.19 10.75 11.66
C GLY A 245 21.18 11.01 12.80
N ALA A 246 20.95 10.38 13.97
CA ALA A 246 21.82 10.54 15.13
C ALA A 246 23.22 9.93 14.89
N VAL A 247 23.28 8.70 14.37
CA VAL A 247 24.57 8.05 14.04
C VAL A 247 25.34 8.86 13.01
N ALA A 248 24.68 9.32 11.96
CA ALA A 248 25.32 10.10 10.91
C ALA A 248 25.83 11.44 11.45
N GLY A 249 25.10 12.11 12.36
CA GLY A 249 25.54 13.32 13.02
C GLY A 249 26.81 13.13 13.84
N LEU A 250 26.95 12.00 14.53
CA LEU A 250 28.18 11.67 15.31
C LEU A 250 29.38 11.37 14.40
N LEU A 251 29.15 10.77 13.22
CA LEU A 251 30.22 10.41 12.29
C LEU A 251 30.64 11.53 11.35
N ALA A 252 29.76 12.50 11.06
CA ALA A 252 30.00 13.55 10.07
C ALA A 252 31.20 14.47 10.35
N GLY A 253 31.67 14.51 11.59
CA GLY A 253 32.88 15.27 11.96
C GLY A 253 34.18 14.66 11.41
N THR A 254 34.20 13.38 11.09
CA THR A 254 35.42 12.65 10.70
C THR A 254 35.23 11.72 9.49
N CYS A 255 34.01 11.50 9.06
CA CYS A 255 33.64 10.60 7.96
C CYS A 255 32.74 11.28 6.96
N HIS A 256 32.81 10.83 5.70
CA HIS A 256 31.79 11.10 4.68
C HIS A 256 30.70 10.03 4.79
N VAL A 257 29.55 10.39 5.32
CA VAL A 257 28.45 9.47 5.61
C VAL A 257 27.39 9.53 4.52
N ILE A 258 27.14 8.39 3.88
CA ILE A 258 26.14 8.20 2.84
C ILE A 258 24.99 7.37 3.40
N ARG A 259 23.79 7.93 3.46
CA ARG A 259 22.54 7.26 3.82
C ARG A 259 21.61 7.29 2.64
N PHE A 260 20.87 6.24 2.39
CA PHE A 260 20.00 6.17 1.23
C PHE A 260 18.73 5.38 1.53
N ASP A 261 17.71 5.63 0.73
CA ASP A 261 16.49 4.82 0.69
C ASP A 261 16.55 3.82 -0.46
N ARG A 262 16.24 2.57 -0.19
CA ARG A 262 16.05 1.57 -1.25
C ARG A 262 14.82 1.88 -2.10
N CYS A 263 14.75 1.33 -3.32
CA CYS A 263 13.65 1.60 -4.25
C CYS A 263 12.28 1.33 -3.61
N GLY A 264 11.38 2.31 -3.74
CA GLY A 264 10.04 2.27 -3.17
C GLY A 264 9.96 2.72 -1.71
N LEU A 265 11.07 2.71 -0.96
CA LEU A 265 11.12 3.16 0.43
C LEU A 265 11.42 4.66 0.52
N GLY A 266 11.13 5.24 1.67
CA GLY A 266 11.42 6.63 2.00
C GLY A 266 10.99 7.58 0.88
N LEU A 267 11.93 8.41 0.44
CA LEU A 267 11.76 9.36 -0.67
C LEU A 267 12.21 8.80 -2.03
N SER A 268 12.80 7.61 -2.09
CA SER A 268 13.22 6.97 -3.34
C SER A 268 12.05 6.73 -4.30
N PRO A 269 12.30 6.68 -5.63
CA PRO A 269 11.29 6.38 -6.64
C PRO A 269 10.58 5.04 -6.39
N HIS A 270 9.43 4.84 -7.04
CA HIS A 270 8.71 3.56 -7.00
C HIS A 270 9.62 2.39 -7.41
N ALA A 271 9.52 1.28 -6.67
CA ALA A 271 10.12 0.04 -7.11
C ALA A 271 9.43 -0.46 -8.39
N THR A 272 10.20 -0.95 -9.36
CA THR A 272 9.68 -1.53 -10.60
C THR A 272 9.64 -3.06 -10.55
N ALA A 273 10.39 -3.65 -9.62
CA ALA A 273 10.49 -5.09 -9.40
C ALA A 273 10.66 -5.41 -7.90
N PRO A 274 10.37 -6.64 -7.47
CA PRO A 274 10.69 -7.09 -6.12
C PRO A 274 12.21 -7.03 -5.87
N PRO A 275 12.64 -6.72 -4.63
CA PRO A 275 14.06 -6.72 -4.29
C PRO A 275 14.63 -8.15 -4.28
N THR A 276 15.91 -8.27 -4.57
CA THR A 276 16.70 -9.50 -4.44
C THR A 276 18.02 -9.19 -3.74
N LEU A 277 18.68 -10.21 -3.16
CA LEU A 277 20.01 -10.03 -2.56
C LEU A 277 20.97 -9.31 -3.52
N TYR A 278 21.02 -9.77 -4.77
CA TYR A 278 21.96 -9.24 -5.77
C TYR A 278 21.61 -7.82 -6.26
N THR A 279 20.32 -7.46 -6.34
CA THR A 279 19.94 -6.08 -6.69
C THR A 279 20.31 -5.10 -5.58
N GLU A 280 20.23 -5.50 -4.31
CA GLU A 280 20.65 -4.66 -3.21
C GLU A 280 22.18 -4.56 -3.12
N VAL A 281 22.91 -5.65 -3.38
CA VAL A 281 24.38 -5.62 -3.54
C VAL A 281 24.81 -4.68 -4.66
N ALA A 282 24.15 -4.75 -5.82
CA ALA A 282 24.45 -3.86 -6.95
C ALA A 282 24.19 -2.38 -6.58
N ARG A 283 23.19 -2.10 -5.76
CA ARG A 283 22.91 -0.77 -5.23
C ARG A 283 24.00 -0.26 -4.30
N LEU A 284 24.44 -1.11 -3.35
CA LEU A 284 25.60 -0.78 -2.50
C LEU A 284 26.85 -0.52 -3.34
N ALA A 285 27.08 -1.34 -4.37
CA ALA A 285 28.19 -1.17 -5.30
C ALA A 285 28.12 0.13 -6.12
N ALA A 286 26.92 0.60 -6.46
CA ALA A 286 26.71 1.85 -7.17
C ALA A 286 26.95 3.10 -6.30
N LEU A 287 26.68 2.98 -5.00
CA LEU A 287 26.84 4.08 -4.03
C LEU A 287 28.24 4.12 -3.38
N ALA A 288 28.92 2.99 -3.32
CA ALA A 288 30.26 2.90 -2.76
C ALA A 288 31.29 3.51 -3.73
N PRO A 289 32.39 4.12 -3.20
CA PRO A 289 33.46 4.65 -4.05
C PRO A 289 34.10 3.57 -4.89
N SER A 290 34.72 3.99 -5.99
CA SER A 290 35.47 3.08 -6.87
C SER A 290 36.84 2.78 -6.26
N HIS A 291 37.36 1.54 -6.51
CA HIS A 291 38.72 1.19 -6.14
C HIS A 291 39.74 2.24 -6.70
N PRO A 292 40.77 2.69 -5.92
CA PRO A 292 41.29 2.05 -4.71
C PRO A 292 40.61 2.46 -3.40
N GLU A 293 39.65 3.36 -3.39
CA GLU A 293 38.95 3.76 -2.20
C GLU A 293 38.08 2.61 -1.67
N GLN A 294 38.02 2.49 -0.35
CA GLN A 294 37.23 1.48 0.33
C GLN A 294 36.16 2.13 1.21
N VAL A 295 35.08 1.43 1.44
CA VAL A 295 33.93 1.88 2.22
C VAL A 295 33.75 1.05 3.49
N THR A 296 33.43 1.72 4.60
CA THR A 296 32.86 1.07 5.78
C THR A 296 31.35 0.93 5.56
N VAL A 297 30.82 -0.30 5.58
CA VAL A 297 29.38 -0.55 5.43
C VAL A 297 28.77 -0.80 6.80
N VAL A 298 27.74 -0.02 7.14
CA VAL A 298 26.91 -0.17 8.33
C VAL A 298 25.55 -0.68 7.88
N ALA A 299 25.11 -1.82 8.43
CA ALA A 299 23.87 -2.45 8.07
C ALA A 299 23.10 -2.88 9.31
N HIS A 300 21.75 -2.85 9.23
CA HIS A 300 20.87 -3.21 10.33
C HIS A 300 19.95 -4.37 9.97
N GLY A 301 19.74 -5.28 10.92
CA GLY A 301 18.79 -6.36 10.81
C GLY A 301 19.03 -7.26 9.59
N ALA A 302 18.02 -7.45 8.74
CA ALA A 302 18.17 -8.26 7.54
C ALA A 302 19.01 -7.58 6.44
N ALA A 303 19.20 -6.25 6.46
CA ALA A 303 20.13 -5.59 5.53
C ALA A 303 21.61 -5.96 5.79
N CYS A 304 21.92 -6.58 6.92
CA CYS A 304 23.23 -7.19 7.16
C CYS A 304 23.56 -8.27 6.13
N TRP A 305 22.55 -8.93 5.57
CA TRP A 305 22.73 -9.89 4.47
C TRP A 305 23.27 -9.21 3.20
N HIS A 306 22.77 -8.02 2.90
CA HIS A 306 23.24 -7.23 1.76
C HIS A 306 24.70 -6.81 1.94
N ALA A 307 25.05 -6.36 3.15
CA ALA A 307 26.43 -5.95 3.49
C ALA A 307 27.41 -7.12 3.46
N GLU A 308 27.03 -8.27 4.00
CA GLU A 308 27.85 -9.48 3.95
C GLU A 308 28.04 -9.96 2.51
N ALA A 309 26.97 -10.02 1.72
CA ALA A 309 27.04 -10.40 0.32
C ALA A 309 27.89 -9.40 -0.51
N PHE A 310 27.76 -8.11 -0.21
CA PHE A 310 28.59 -7.08 -0.85
C PHE A 310 30.09 -7.28 -0.54
N ALA A 311 30.45 -7.60 0.69
CA ALA A 311 31.84 -7.86 1.05
C ALA A 311 32.39 -9.11 0.35
N ARG A 312 31.58 -10.18 0.21
CA ARG A 312 31.97 -11.41 -0.50
C ARG A 312 32.18 -11.19 -1.99
N LEU A 313 31.30 -10.41 -2.63
CA LEU A 313 31.31 -10.17 -4.08
C LEU A 313 32.29 -9.04 -4.47
N HIS A 314 32.57 -8.10 -3.57
CA HIS A 314 33.44 -6.93 -3.82
C HIS A 314 34.48 -6.72 -2.70
N PRO A 315 35.34 -7.74 -2.42
CA PRO A 315 36.21 -7.71 -1.24
C PRO A 315 37.21 -6.55 -1.23
N LEU A 316 37.64 -6.06 -2.39
CA LEU A 316 38.60 -4.96 -2.50
C LEU A 316 37.97 -3.58 -2.24
N ARG A 317 36.64 -3.49 -2.19
CA ARG A 317 35.91 -2.22 -1.97
C ARG A 317 35.47 -2.01 -0.53
N VAL A 318 35.65 -3.00 0.34
CA VAL A 318 35.16 -2.95 1.73
C VAL A 318 36.34 -2.81 2.69
N ALA A 319 36.36 -1.72 3.45
CA ALA A 319 37.32 -1.49 4.52
C ALA A 319 36.90 -2.18 5.83
N LYS A 320 35.59 -2.17 6.13
CA LYS A 320 35.03 -2.68 7.39
C LYS A 320 33.54 -2.95 7.26
N LEU A 321 33.02 -3.92 7.99
CA LEU A 321 31.58 -4.12 8.19
C LEU A 321 31.20 -3.84 9.66
N VAL A 322 30.08 -3.13 9.85
CA VAL A 322 29.41 -2.99 11.14
C VAL A 322 27.99 -3.50 10.98
N LEU A 323 27.72 -4.64 11.59
CA LEU A 323 26.44 -5.37 11.50
C LEU A 323 25.66 -5.14 12.80
N VAL A 324 24.59 -4.34 12.71
CA VAL A 324 23.77 -3.93 13.85
C VAL A 324 22.59 -4.86 13.97
N ASP A 325 22.51 -5.62 15.04
CA ASP A 325 21.48 -6.60 15.38
C ASP A 325 21.06 -7.49 14.18
N PRO A 326 22.01 -8.22 13.57
CA PRO A 326 21.80 -8.91 12.30
C PRO A 326 20.72 -10.00 12.39
N ALA A 327 19.80 -9.99 11.44
CA ALA A 327 18.78 -11.03 11.33
C ALA A 327 19.42 -12.40 10.98
N PRO A 328 18.94 -13.52 11.56
CA PRO A 328 19.45 -14.84 11.23
C PRO A 328 19.06 -15.26 9.82
N ALA A 329 20.02 -15.73 9.02
CA ALA A 329 19.76 -16.33 7.70
C ALA A 329 19.58 -17.84 7.87
N THR A 330 18.37 -18.29 8.17
CA THR A 330 18.08 -19.72 8.47
C THR A 330 17.33 -20.43 7.36
N GLU A 331 16.75 -19.70 6.43
CA GLU A 331 15.86 -20.24 5.41
C GLU A 331 16.63 -20.62 4.14
N ARG A 332 16.66 -21.94 3.84
CA ARG A 332 17.39 -22.49 2.67
C ARG A 332 16.51 -22.61 1.42
N THR A 333 15.20 -22.58 1.56
CA THR A 333 14.28 -22.81 0.44
C THR A 333 13.50 -21.54 0.08
N PRO A 334 13.61 -21.11 -1.16
CA PRO A 334 12.80 -19.99 -1.68
C PRO A 334 11.30 -20.27 -1.61
N SER A 335 10.50 -19.23 -1.40
CA SER A 335 9.04 -19.33 -1.31
C SER A 335 8.38 -18.96 -2.64
N ALA A 336 7.94 -19.96 -3.43
CA ALA A 336 7.26 -19.71 -4.70
C ALA A 336 5.97 -18.86 -4.56
N PRO A 337 5.09 -19.07 -3.55
CA PRO A 337 3.92 -18.20 -3.32
C PRO A 337 4.30 -16.76 -3.01
N ALA A 338 5.32 -16.55 -2.14
CA ALA A 338 5.78 -15.21 -1.78
C ALA A 338 6.37 -14.47 -3.00
N ARG A 339 7.15 -15.15 -3.84
CA ARG A 339 7.65 -14.58 -5.10
C ARG A 339 6.53 -14.18 -6.05
N SER A 340 5.51 -15.04 -6.18
CA SER A 340 4.36 -14.75 -7.04
C SER A 340 3.58 -13.52 -6.55
N ALA A 341 3.31 -13.43 -5.25
CA ALA A 341 2.66 -12.27 -4.63
C ALA A 341 3.54 -11.01 -4.73
N GLY A 342 4.84 -11.14 -4.46
CA GLY A 342 5.80 -10.03 -4.49
C GLY A 342 5.86 -9.30 -5.84
N ARG A 343 5.62 -10.01 -6.95
CA ARG A 343 5.61 -9.42 -8.31
C ARG A 343 4.53 -8.35 -8.51
N TRP A 344 3.44 -8.41 -7.75
CA TRP A 344 2.35 -7.45 -7.86
C TRP A 344 2.54 -6.21 -7.01
N LEU A 345 3.32 -6.30 -5.93
CA LEU A 345 3.46 -5.23 -4.94
C LEU A 345 3.96 -3.90 -5.53
N PRO A 346 4.96 -3.87 -6.44
CA PRO A 346 5.40 -2.61 -7.03
C PRO A 346 4.26 -1.86 -7.74
N ALA A 347 3.41 -2.58 -8.49
CA ALA A 347 2.27 -1.98 -9.16
C ALA A 347 1.15 -1.60 -8.16
N LEU A 348 0.88 -2.44 -7.16
CA LEU A 348 -0.12 -2.16 -6.13
C LEU A 348 0.23 -0.93 -5.29
N GLY A 349 1.52 -0.64 -5.07
CA GLY A 349 1.98 0.54 -4.32
C GLY A 349 1.50 1.88 -4.88
N GLY A 350 1.18 1.93 -6.18
CA GLY A 350 0.62 3.11 -6.85
C GLY A 350 -0.91 3.21 -6.81
N THR A 351 -1.62 2.22 -6.23
CA THR A 351 -3.08 2.18 -6.23
C THR A 351 -3.71 3.05 -5.14
N TRP A 352 -4.98 3.38 -5.34
CA TRP A 352 -5.77 4.11 -4.34
C TRP A 352 -5.88 3.32 -3.04
N GLY A 353 -6.15 2.02 -3.11
CA GLY A 353 -6.28 1.16 -1.95
C GLY A 353 -5.01 1.10 -1.10
N ALA A 354 -3.85 0.88 -1.72
CA ALA A 354 -2.57 0.88 -1.01
C ALA A 354 -2.29 2.24 -0.34
N THR A 355 -2.60 3.35 -1.04
CA THR A 355 -2.44 4.70 -0.48
C THR A 355 -3.41 4.96 0.68
N ALA A 356 -4.66 4.51 0.58
CA ALA A 356 -5.64 4.65 1.65
C ALA A 356 -5.20 3.88 2.92
N VAL A 357 -4.79 2.61 2.76
CA VAL A 357 -4.27 1.79 3.86
C VAL A 357 -3.02 2.42 4.48
N ALA A 358 -2.07 2.87 3.67
CA ALA A 358 -0.85 3.52 4.16
C ALA A 358 -1.16 4.80 4.97
N ARG A 359 -2.09 5.63 4.51
CA ARG A 359 -2.50 6.85 5.23
C ARG A 359 -3.15 6.57 6.58
N LEU A 360 -3.98 5.53 6.66
CA LEU A 360 -4.70 5.16 7.87
C LEU A 360 -3.82 4.42 8.87
N ALA A 361 -3.07 3.42 8.42
CA ALA A 361 -2.35 2.50 9.28
C ALA A 361 -0.83 2.73 9.32
N GLY A 362 -0.23 3.31 8.27
CA GLY A 362 1.22 3.43 8.13
C GLY A 362 1.92 4.13 9.28
N PRO A 363 1.49 5.35 9.70
CA PRO A 363 2.15 6.06 10.81
C PRO A 363 2.05 5.32 12.14
N ALA A 364 0.90 4.68 12.40
CA ALA A 364 0.71 3.89 13.62
C ALA A 364 1.57 2.64 13.62
N ALA A 365 1.62 1.91 12.50
CA ALA A 365 2.47 0.74 12.33
C ALA A 365 3.95 1.09 12.45
N HIS A 366 4.41 2.18 11.80
CA HIS A 366 5.77 2.66 11.93
C HIS A 366 6.12 2.98 13.38
N ARG A 367 5.28 3.75 14.08
CA ARG A 367 5.51 4.10 15.48
C ARG A 367 5.54 2.88 16.40
N LEU A 368 4.71 1.88 16.12
CA LEU A 368 4.68 0.63 16.89
C LEU A 368 5.94 -0.22 16.69
N LEU A 369 6.44 -0.29 15.45
CA LEU A 369 7.57 -1.16 15.08
C LEU A 369 8.93 -0.50 15.35
N VAL A 370 9.04 0.82 15.16
CA VAL A 370 10.32 1.54 15.23
C VAL A 370 10.43 2.40 16.49
N GLY A 371 9.31 2.75 17.12
CA GLY A 371 9.30 3.52 18.38
C GLY A 371 9.38 5.04 18.20
N VAL A 372 9.64 5.55 16.99
CA VAL A 372 9.76 6.98 16.70
C VAL A 372 8.69 7.46 15.71
N PRO A 373 8.34 8.76 15.72
CA PRO A 373 7.40 9.30 14.73
C PRO A 373 8.01 9.31 13.32
N ASP A 374 7.14 9.39 12.30
CA ASP A 374 7.51 9.62 10.90
C ASP A 374 7.47 11.13 10.59
N PRO A 375 8.59 11.85 10.67
CA PRO A 375 8.60 13.30 10.51
C PRO A 375 8.39 13.76 9.06
N TYR A 376 8.61 12.85 8.11
CA TYR A 376 8.53 13.16 6.68
C TYR A 376 7.26 12.60 6.02
N GLY A 377 6.43 11.87 6.76
CA GLY A 377 5.17 11.30 6.25
C GLY A 377 5.37 10.20 5.20
N VAL A 378 6.56 9.61 5.11
CA VAL A 378 6.86 8.61 4.07
C VAL A 378 6.05 7.34 4.22
N TYR A 379 5.73 6.92 5.45
CA TYR A 379 4.92 5.72 5.72
C TYR A 379 3.43 5.92 5.45
N ARG A 380 3.01 7.13 5.06
CA ARG A 380 1.65 7.43 4.57
C ARG A 380 1.48 7.14 3.07
N THR A 381 2.51 6.64 2.41
CA THR A 381 2.50 6.42 0.95
C THR A 381 2.34 4.94 0.62
N GLY A 382 1.48 4.64 -0.35
CA GLY A 382 1.24 3.26 -0.80
C GLY A 382 2.51 2.60 -1.35
N LYS A 383 3.42 3.38 -1.97
CA LYS A 383 4.70 2.86 -2.46
C LYS A 383 5.56 2.28 -1.35
N VAL A 384 5.67 2.98 -0.19
CA VAL A 384 6.47 2.53 0.95
C VAL A 384 5.86 1.27 1.58
N LEU A 385 4.53 1.25 1.74
CA LEU A 385 3.82 0.06 2.23
C LEU A 385 4.09 -1.16 1.33
N ALA A 386 3.96 -0.99 0.02
CA ALA A 386 4.17 -2.07 -0.93
C ALA A 386 5.65 -2.51 -1.00
N ALA A 387 6.61 -1.58 -0.94
CA ALA A 387 8.03 -1.90 -0.94
C ALA A 387 8.44 -2.64 0.34
N ALA A 388 8.00 -2.18 1.51
CA ALA A 388 8.27 -2.85 2.79
C ALA A 388 7.68 -4.28 2.81
N ALA A 389 6.44 -4.44 2.33
CA ALA A 389 5.83 -5.77 2.16
C ALA A 389 6.62 -6.63 1.16
N GLY A 390 7.12 -6.02 0.07
CA GLY A 390 7.95 -6.69 -0.95
C GLY A 390 9.25 -7.21 -0.37
N GLU A 391 9.96 -6.41 0.41
CA GLU A 391 11.19 -6.82 1.10
C GLU A 391 10.91 -7.96 2.09
N TRP A 392 9.83 -7.84 2.86
CA TRP A 392 9.44 -8.89 3.81
C TRP A 392 9.10 -10.22 3.11
N LEU A 393 8.40 -10.19 1.98
CA LEU A 393 8.12 -11.39 1.19
C LEU A 393 9.38 -11.98 0.55
N ALA A 394 10.30 -11.13 0.10
CA ALA A 394 11.55 -11.56 -0.55
C ALA A 394 12.61 -12.06 0.45
N ARG A 395 12.44 -11.82 1.77
CA ARG A 395 13.46 -12.14 2.78
C ARG A 395 13.92 -13.61 2.77
N ARG A 396 12.99 -14.55 2.51
CA ARG A 396 13.35 -15.99 2.42
C ARG A 396 14.25 -16.30 1.24
N ASP A 397 13.96 -15.67 0.11
CA ASP A 397 14.75 -15.84 -1.10
C ASP A 397 16.13 -15.21 -0.91
N MET A 398 16.21 -14.01 -0.31
CA MET A 398 17.47 -13.33 0.00
C MET A 398 18.33 -14.13 1.01
N ALA A 399 17.70 -14.71 2.05
CA ALA A 399 18.40 -15.56 3.00
C ALA A 399 18.97 -16.83 2.33
N ALA A 400 18.18 -17.49 1.47
CA ALA A 400 18.61 -18.67 0.71
C ALA A 400 19.74 -18.33 -0.26
N ASP A 401 19.70 -17.17 -0.92
CA ASP A 401 20.77 -16.70 -1.80
C ASP A 401 22.05 -16.42 -1.01
N LEU A 402 21.95 -15.80 0.18
CA LEU A 402 23.12 -15.58 1.04
C LEU A 402 23.74 -16.90 1.53
N LEU A 403 22.91 -17.87 1.93
CA LEU A 403 23.43 -19.17 2.38
C LEU A 403 24.18 -19.90 1.26
N ARG A 404 23.66 -19.85 0.02
CA ARG A 404 24.39 -20.36 -1.16
C ARG A 404 25.70 -19.61 -1.39
N LEU A 405 25.66 -18.30 -1.31
CA LEU A 405 26.86 -17.46 -1.48
C LEU A 405 27.91 -17.76 -0.40
N ARG A 406 27.51 -18.06 0.84
CA ARG A 406 28.42 -18.51 1.91
C ARG A 406 29.12 -19.84 1.59
N GLU A 407 28.42 -20.75 0.90
CA GLU A 407 28.95 -22.06 0.48
C GLU A 407 29.93 -21.89 -0.71
N GLU A 408 29.64 -20.97 -1.63
CA GLU A 408 30.40 -20.78 -2.86
C GLU A 408 31.63 -19.87 -2.68
N MET A 409 31.55 -18.87 -1.79
CA MET A 409 32.56 -17.85 -1.60
C MET A 409 32.96 -17.71 -0.13
N PRO A 410 34.23 -17.94 0.22
CA PRO A 410 34.70 -17.70 1.58
C PRO A 410 34.58 -16.22 1.95
N PHE A 411 34.42 -15.94 3.23
CA PHE A 411 34.40 -14.55 3.69
C PHE A 411 35.80 -13.93 3.56
N PRO A 412 35.92 -12.71 2.98
CA PRO A 412 37.22 -12.05 2.88
C PRO A 412 37.71 -11.61 4.27
N GLY A 413 39.01 -11.45 4.43
CA GLY A 413 39.64 -11.01 5.69
C GLY A 413 39.35 -9.54 6.06
N VAL A 414 38.12 -9.08 5.87
CA VAL A 414 37.67 -7.73 6.18
C VAL A 414 37.30 -7.65 7.67
N PRO A 415 37.72 -6.60 8.41
CA PRO A 415 37.29 -6.40 9.79
C PRO A 415 35.78 -6.32 9.93
N VAL A 416 35.19 -7.08 10.86
CA VAL A 416 33.75 -7.09 11.12
C VAL A 416 33.48 -6.83 12.59
N THR A 417 32.52 -5.96 12.87
CA THR A 417 31.94 -5.77 14.20
C THR A 417 30.47 -6.15 14.16
N VAL A 418 30.04 -7.07 15.01
CA VAL A 418 28.63 -7.42 15.23
C VAL A 418 28.17 -6.74 16.51
N ILE A 419 27.14 -5.93 16.45
CA ILE A 419 26.51 -5.30 17.62
C ILE A 419 25.20 -6.05 17.86
N SER A 420 25.03 -6.60 19.04
CA SER A 420 23.87 -7.40 19.45
C SER A 420 23.05 -6.66 20.48
N ALA A 421 21.74 -6.57 20.26
CA ALA A 421 20.77 -6.06 21.23
C ALA A 421 20.61 -7.00 22.43
N GLY A 422 19.95 -6.51 23.48
CA GLY A 422 19.44 -7.34 24.58
C GLY A 422 18.35 -8.30 24.10
N GLY A 423 18.19 -9.42 24.82
CA GLY A 423 17.18 -10.41 24.49
C GLY A 423 17.77 -11.77 24.10
N PRO A 424 16.96 -12.68 23.52
CA PRO A 424 17.42 -14.01 23.15
C PRO A 424 18.52 -13.91 22.09
N ASP A 425 19.58 -14.73 22.24
CA ASP A 425 20.66 -14.80 21.26
C ASP A 425 20.12 -15.39 19.94
N LEU A 426 19.93 -14.56 18.95
CA LEU A 426 19.48 -14.93 17.60
C LEU A 426 20.60 -15.57 16.76
N GLY A 427 21.63 -16.12 17.40
CA GLY A 427 22.79 -16.72 16.73
C GLY A 427 23.91 -15.73 16.41
N HIS A 428 23.91 -14.54 17.03
CA HIS A 428 24.92 -13.50 16.80
C HIS A 428 26.35 -13.97 17.16
N ALA A 429 26.48 -14.75 18.23
CA ALA A 429 27.78 -15.34 18.60
C ALA A 429 28.29 -16.33 17.52
N GLY A 430 27.39 -17.16 16.96
CA GLY A 430 27.72 -18.06 15.85
C GLY A 430 28.10 -17.28 14.58
N LEU A 431 27.38 -16.22 14.25
CA LEU A 431 27.69 -15.35 13.12
C LEU A 431 29.05 -14.65 13.33
N ALA A 432 29.28 -14.11 14.52
CA ALA A 432 30.58 -13.47 14.86
C ALA A 432 31.74 -14.45 14.71
N GLY A 433 31.57 -15.68 15.18
CA GLY A 433 32.57 -16.75 14.98
C GLY A 433 32.80 -17.06 13.50
N ALA A 434 31.75 -17.20 12.70
CA ALA A 434 31.83 -17.52 11.27
C ALA A 434 32.49 -16.40 10.44
N LEU A 435 32.35 -15.15 10.86
CA LEU A 435 32.94 -13.98 10.20
C LEU A 435 34.24 -13.51 10.85
N SER A 436 34.75 -14.18 11.88
CA SER A 436 35.87 -13.74 12.71
C SER A 436 35.68 -12.29 13.24
N ALA A 437 34.45 -11.97 13.63
CA ALA A 437 34.01 -10.63 13.99
C ALA A 437 34.19 -10.34 15.48
N THR A 438 34.41 -9.07 15.84
CA THR A 438 34.26 -8.58 17.20
C THR A 438 32.77 -8.51 17.55
N LEU A 439 32.36 -9.15 18.64
CA LEU A 439 30.98 -9.12 19.15
C LEU A 439 30.86 -8.10 20.29
N VAL A 440 30.02 -7.08 20.09
CA VAL A 440 29.64 -6.08 21.10
C VAL A 440 28.21 -6.37 21.53
N ARG A 441 28.00 -6.56 22.83
CA ARG A 441 26.66 -6.82 23.39
C ARG A 441 26.14 -5.61 24.13
N LEU A 442 24.91 -5.19 23.82
CA LEU A 442 24.20 -4.06 24.43
C LEU A 442 22.91 -4.59 25.08
N PRO A 443 22.99 -5.17 26.29
CA PRO A 443 21.84 -5.83 26.93
C PRO A 443 20.68 -4.89 27.25
N GLU A 444 20.95 -3.60 27.40
CA GLU A 444 19.94 -2.58 27.67
C GLU A 444 19.21 -2.05 26.42
N CYS A 445 19.73 -2.37 25.21
CA CYS A 445 19.15 -1.90 23.97
C CYS A 445 18.19 -2.94 23.37
N GLY A 446 17.10 -2.44 22.78
CA GLY A 446 16.23 -3.24 21.90
C GLY A 446 16.81 -3.34 20.48
N HIS A 447 15.98 -3.83 19.55
CA HIS A 447 16.35 -4.05 18.15
C HIS A 447 16.81 -2.77 17.42
N GLN A 448 16.31 -1.59 17.82
CA GLN A 448 16.59 -0.31 17.16
C GLN A 448 17.82 0.40 17.76
N ILE A 449 18.96 -0.31 17.84
CA ILE A 449 20.20 0.16 18.47
C ILE A 449 20.64 1.54 17.92
N GLN A 450 20.49 1.80 16.62
CA GLN A 450 20.86 3.07 16.00
C GLN A 450 20.03 4.27 16.51
N LEU A 451 18.87 4.00 17.12
CA LEU A 451 18.00 5.02 17.76
C LEU A 451 18.23 5.10 19.27
N GLU A 452 18.53 3.97 19.92
CA GLU A 452 18.63 3.84 21.37
C GLU A 452 20.04 4.16 21.88
N ASP A 453 21.08 3.67 21.18
CA ASP A 453 22.49 3.97 21.46
C ASP A 453 23.27 4.24 20.17
N PRO A 454 23.06 5.39 19.51
CA PRO A 454 23.80 5.78 18.30
C PRO A 454 25.32 5.91 18.55
N GLY A 455 25.73 6.15 19.81
CA GLY A 455 27.13 6.25 20.21
C GLY A 455 27.87 4.94 20.03
N ALA A 456 27.30 3.82 20.48
CA ALA A 456 27.88 2.50 20.32
C ALA A 456 28.11 2.13 18.85
N VAL A 457 27.18 2.52 17.97
CA VAL A 457 27.32 2.30 16.52
C VAL A 457 28.46 3.17 15.96
N ALA A 458 28.53 4.45 16.35
CA ALA A 458 29.60 5.36 15.92
C ALA A 458 30.98 4.90 16.39
N GLU A 459 31.11 4.45 17.64
CA GLU A 459 32.34 3.88 18.19
C GLU A 459 32.79 2.63 17.42
N ALA A 460 31.83 1.75 17.08
CA ALA A 460 32.11 0.57 16.26
C ALA A 460 32.62 0.93 14.86
N VAL A 461 32.13 2.01 14.25
CA VAL A 461 32.63 2.53 12.96
C VAL A 461 34.04 3.06 13.08
N LEU A 462 34.27 3.95 14.06
CA LEU A 462 35.55 4.66 14.24
C LEU A 462 36.67 3.76 14.76
N GLY A 463 36.36 2.59 15.30
CA GLY A 463 37.38 1.69 15.88
C GLY A 463 37.95 2.20 17.18
N ALA A 464 37.29 3.12 17.87
CA ALA A 464 37.68 3.52 19.21
C ALA A 464 37.60 2.32 20.15
N PRO A 465 38.60 2.05 21.02
CA PRO A 465 38.51 0.97 21.99
C PRO A 465 37.33 1.29 22.90
N GLY A 466 36.31 0.41 22.87
CA GLY A 466 35.17 0.53 23.77
C GLY A 466 35.69 0.69 25.19
N VAL A 467 35.37 1.80 25.83
CA VAL A 467 35.51 1.96 27.26
C VAL A 467 34.64 0.88 27.85
N GLY A 468 35.29 -0.19 28.35
CA GLY A 468 34.60 -1.30 28.97
C GLY A 468 33.62 -0.78 30.02
N ARG A 469 32.35 -0.77 29.70
CA ARG A 469 31.28 -0.72 30.71
C ARG A 469 31.24 -2.10 31.35
N ALA A 470 32.20 -2.35 32.27
CA ALA A 470 32.14 -3.41 33.23
C ALA A 470 31.11 -2.99 34.30
N GLY A 471 30.12 -3.83 34.51
CA GLY A 471 29.14 -3.68 35.59
C GLY A 471 28.13 -4.79 35.48
#